data_23794ad40fc2a759546183449f152e32
#
_entry.id   23794ad40fc2a759546183449f152e32
#
_cell.length_a   1.000
_cell.length_b   1.000
_cell.length_c   1.000
_cell.angle_alpha   90.00
_cell.angle_beta   90.00
_cell.angle_gamma   90.00
#
_symmetry.space_group_name_H-M   'P 1'
#
loop_
_entity.id
_entity.type
_entity.pdbx_description
1 polymer ?
#
loop_
_entity_poly.entity_id
_entity_poly.type
_entity_poly.pdbx_seq_one_letter_code
_entity_poly.pdbx_strand_id
1 'polypeptide(L)'
;EISLGLVGSEMCIRDRPGDIKYKDVNGDGVVNDGDIVAIGSTSKPNLIYGLGLSATWKGLDVSLHFQGAGKSQFFTYGKCIWAFTEGQWGNILKGTLDNRWVDAETAQKLGIPANENPNASYPRLSYTDNGNGNTTIYEYKNNYRNSTYWLRNGSYVRLKTIDVGYTLPKKIVNKIHFNNVRIFMTGTNLLTWSSFKLWDPEMGASRGEQYPLAKSITLGLSVNSVSYTH
;
A
#
# COMPACT_ATOMS: atom_id res chain seq x y z
N GLU A 1 -17.56 -9.12 -4.49
CA GLU A 1 -18.40 -9.60 -3.39
C GLU A 1 -17.72 -10.77 -2.74
N ILE A 2 -17.30 -10.60 -1.49
CA ILE A 2 -16.82 -11.71 -0.67
C ILE A 2 -18.08 -12.34 -0.10
N SER A 3 -18.59 -13.37 -0.76
CA SER A 3 -19.64 -14.19 -0.19
C SER A 3 -18.99 -15.16 0.80
N LEU A 4 -18.95 -14.80 2.07
CA LEU A 4 -18.80 -15.73 3.17
C LEU A 4 -20.16 -16.45 3.37
N GLY A 5 -20.68 -17.06 2.31
CA GLY A 5 -21.94 -17.76 2.32
C GLY A 5 -21.79 -19.18 2.81
N LEU A 6 -22.65 -19.53 3.76
CA LEU A 6 -22.88 -20.90 4.23
C LEU A 6 -23.06 -21.89 3.07
N VAL A 7 -22.35 -23.01 3.23
CA VAL A 7 -22.73 -24.39 2.86
C VAL A 7 -23.68 -24.56 1.69
N GLY A 8 -23.15 -25.04 0.62
CA GLY A 8 -23.88 -25.69 -0.46
C GLY A 8 -22.87 -26.31 -1.41
N SER A 9 -22.74 -27.61 -1.28
CA SER A 9 -22.17 -28.61 -2.17
C SER A 9 -21.11 -28.18 -3.17
N GLU A 10 -20.05 -28.98 -3.13
CA GLU A 10 -18.95 -29.14 -4.07
C GLU A 10 -17.77 -28.19 -3.90
N MET A 11 -16.86 -28.71 -3.18
CA MET A 11 -15.76 -27.99 -2.61
C MET A 11 -14.49 -28.79 -2.68
N CYS A 12 -13.39 -28.07 -2.75
CA CYS A 12 -12.14 -28.64 -2.25
C CYS A 12 -12.39 -29.22 -0.86
N ILE A 13 -12.17 -30.53 -0.71
CA ILE A 13 -12.39 -31.35 0.51
C ILE A 13 -11.75 -30.75 1.79
N ARG A 14 -11.15 -29.56 1.73
CA ARG A 14 -10.36 -28.92 2.78
C ARG A 14 -10.84 -27.56 3.25
N ASP A 15 -11.87 -26.98 2.64
CA ASP A 15 -12.37 -25.68 3.08
C ASP A 15 -13.10 -25.80 4.42
N ARG A 16 -12.86 -24.85 5.30
CA ARG A 16 -13.49 -24.73 6.60
C ARG A 16 -14.16 -23.37 6.74
N PRO A 17 -15.14 -23.22 7.63
CA PRO A 17 -15.68 -21.89 7.93
C PRO A 17 -14.57 -20.90 8.23
N GLY A 18 -14.67 -19.69 7.66
CA GLY A 18 -13.65 -18.65 7.77
C GLY A 18 -12.54 -18.69 6.72
N ASP A 19 -12.51 -19.70 5.85
CA ASP A 19 -11.61 -19.71 4.71
C ASP A 19 -12.14 -18.88 3.53
N ILE A 20 -11.22 -18.43 2.66
CA ILE A 20 -11.57 -17.77 1.41
C ILE A 20 -12.25 -18.78 0.48
N LYS A 21 -13.48 -18.49 0.05
CA LYS A 21 -14.21 -19.30 -0.90
C LYS A 21 -13.85 -18.86 -2.33
N TYR A 22 -13.43 -19.81 -3.14
CA TYR A 22 -13.16 -19.60 -4.56
C TYR A 22 -14.37 -19.98 -5.41
N LYS A 23 -14.44 -19.42 -6.60
CA LYS A 23 -15.51 -19.68 -7.55
C LYS A 23 -15.03 -20.74 -8.55
N ASP A 24 -15.84 -21.77 -8.78
CA ASP A 24 -15.75 -22.61 -9.96
C ASP A 24 -16.10 -21.75 -11.20
N VAL A 25 -15.12 -21.51 -12.04
CA VAL A 25 -15.26 -20.63 -13.20
C VAL A 25 -15.61 -21.41 -14.45
N ASN A 26 -15.09 -22.64 -14.58
CA ASN A 26 -15.32 -23.50 -15.72
C ASN A 26 -16.62 -24.35 -15.62
N GLY A 27 -17.21 -24.42 -14.39
CA GLY A 27 -18.48 -25.10 -14.13
C GLY A 27 -18.37 -26.63 -14.08
N ASP A 28 -17.19 -27.18 -13.81
CA ASP A 28 -16.98 -28.64 -13.73
C ASP A 28 -17.32 -29.23 -12.36
N GLY A 29 -17.70 -28.36 -11.38
CA GLY A 29 -18.05 -28.78 -10.03
C GLY A 29 -16.87 -28.95 -9.10
N VAL A 30 -15.62 -28.68 -9.55
CA VAL A 30 -14.41 -28.84 -8.76
C VAL A 30 -13.54 -27.57 -8.85
N VAL A 31 -13.31 -26.88 -7.74
CA VAL A 31 -12.39 -25.73 -7.72
C VAL A 31 -10.94 -26.20 -7.74
N ASN A 32 -10.25 -25.95 -8.84
CA ASN A 32 -8.87 -26.39 -9.06
C ASN A 32 -8.08 -25.35 -9.91
N ASP A 33 -6.92 -25.74 -10.43
CA ASP A 33 -6.09 -24.85 -11.25
C ASP A 33 -6.72 -24.50 -12.61
N GLY A 34 -7.74 -25.25 -13.06
CA GLY A 34 -8.56 -24.94 -14.24
C GLY A 34 -9.42 -23.67 -14.08
N ASP A 35 -9.63 -23.22 -12.84
CA ASP A 35 -10.39 -22.01 -12.52
C ASP A 35 -9.53 -20.74 -12.41
N ILE A 36 -8.23 -20.88 -12.69
CA ILE A 36 -7.33 -19.74 -12.67
C ILE A 36 -7.57 -18.87 -13.91
N VAL A 37 -8.08 -17.68 -13.69
CA VAL A 37 -8.36 -16.70 -14.74
C VAL A 37 -7.60 -15.41 -14.51
N ALA A 38 -7.35 -14.66 -15.58
CA ALA A 38 -6.74 -13.35 -15.46
C ALA A 38 -7.71 -12.38 -14.79
N ILE A 39 -7.27 -11.75 -13.69
CA ILE A 39 -8.06 -10.76 -12.97
C ILE A 39 -7.28 -9.46 -12.81
N GLY A 40 -8.00 -8.33 -12.90
CA GLY A 40 -7.42 -7.02 -12.67
C GLY A 40 -6.56 -6.49 -13.83
N SER A 41 -5.67 -5.60 -13.49
CA SER A 41 -4.70 -4.98 -14.39
C SER A 41 -3.27 -5.34 -13.97
N THR A 42 -2.29 -4.81 -14.71
CA THR A 42 -0.88 -5.04 -14.40
C THR A 42 -0.42 -4.33 -13.11
N SER A 43 0.61 -4.84 -12.47
CA SER A 43 1.25 -4.19 -11.32
C SER A 43 1.97 -2.89 -11.71
N LYS A 44 2.44 -2.79 -12.97
CA LYS A 44 2.97 -1.55 -13.52
C LYS A 44 1.82 -0.65 -13.94
N PRO A 45 1.84 0.66 -13.57
CA PRO A 45 0.80 1.58 -13.98
C PRO A 45 0.71 1.71 -15.50
N ASN A 46 -0.48 1.56 -16.06
CA ASN A 46 -0.74 1.80 -17.48
C ASN A 46 -1.06 3.28 -17.77
N LEU A 47 -1.26 4.08 -16.74
CA LEU A 47 -1.52 5.51 -16.83
C LEU A 47 -0.64 6.24 -15.83
N ILE A 48 0.19 7.16 -16.31
CA ILE A 48 0.99 8.08 -15.49
C ILE A 48 0.60 9.50 -15.91
N TYR A 49 0.36 10.35 -14.94
CA TYR A 49 -0.02 11.75 -15.20
C TYR A 49 0.67 12.68 -14.21
N GLY A 50 0.85 13.92 -14.63
CA GLY A 50 1.42 15.00 -13.83
C GLY A 50 0.70 16.31 -14.07
N LEU A 51 0.66 17.15 -13.03
CA LEU A 51 0.11 18.50 -13.07
C LEU A 51 1.04 19.43 -12.34
N GLY A 52 1.52 20.48 -13.02
CA GLY A 52 2.31 21.56 -12.44
C GLY A 52 1.47 22.83 -12.36
N LEU A 53 1.51 23.50 -11.21
CA LEU A 53 0.89 24.81 -10.98
C LEU A 53 1.95 25.75 -10.42
N SER A 54 2.04 26.95 -10.96
CA SER A 54 2.94 27.98 -10.40
C SER A 54 2.27 29.34 -10.41
N ALA A 55 2.56 30.12 -9.41
CA ALA A 55 2.08 31.48 -9.26
C ALA A 55 3.15 32.39 -8.64
N THR A 56 3.22 33.63 -9.10
CA THR A 56 4.13 34.63 -8.55
C THR A 56 3.35 35.91 -8.26
N TRP A 57 3.52 36.45 -7.06
CA TRP A 57 2.87 37.68 -6.66
C TRP A 57 3.72 38.49 -5.68
N LYS A 58 4.08 39.69 -6.07
CA LYS A 58 4.85 40.66 -5.23
C LYS A 58 6.09 40.07 -4.55
N GLY A 59 6.84 39.25 -5.29
CA GLY A 59 8.06 38.62 -4.78
C GLY A 59 7.83 37.25 -4.12
N LEU A 60 6.59 36.90 -3.78
CA LEU A 60 6.24 35.53 -3.39
C LEU A 60 6.08 34.65 -4.63
N ASP A 61 6.72 33.50 -4.66
CA ASP A 61 6.55 32.47 -5.69
C ASP A 61 6.17 31.16 -5.04
N VAL A 62 5.21 30.49 -5.65
CA VAL A 62 4.72 29.18 -5.22
C VAL A 62 4.67 28.26 -6.43
N SER A 63 5.23 27.06 -6.30
CA SER A 63 5.17 26.04 -7.32
C SER A 63 4.72 24.72 -6.69
N LEU A 64 3.76 24.05 -7.32
CA LEU A 64 3.21 22.76 -6.92
C LEU A 64 3.36 21.79 -8.08
N HIS A 65 3.88 20.62 -7.80
CA HIS A 65 3.95 19.53 -8.77
C HIS A 65 3.27 18.29 -8.22
N PHE A 66 2.23 17.86 -8.90
CA PHE A 66 1.52 16.63 -8.62
C PHE A 66 1.92 15.55 -9.62
N GLN A 67 2.06 14.34 -9.13
CA GLN A 67 2.28 13.15 -9.95
C GLN A 67 1.29 12.07 -9.50
N GLY A 68 0.72 11.35 -10.46
CA GLY A 68 -0.18 10.25 -10.17
C GLY A 68 0.05 9.07 -11.10
N ALA A 69 -0.39 7.93 -10.64
CA ALA A 69 -0.42 6.69 -11.40
C ALA A 69 -1.81 6.07 -11.29
N GLY A 70 -2.30 5.52 -12.39
CA GLY A 70 -3.61 4.87 -12.47
C GLY A 70 -3.54 3.57 -13.24
N LYS A 71 -4.64 2.81 -13.19
CA LYS A 71 -4.74 1.49 -13.81
C LYS A 71 -3.59 0.56 -13.39
N SER A 72 -3.33 0.52 -12.10
CA SER A 72 -2.37 -0.36 -11.47
C SER A 72 -3.07 -1.20 -10.40
N GLN A 73 -2.84 -2.49 -10.41
CA GLN A 73 -3.34 -3.41 -9.38
C GLN A 73 -2.25 -4.43 -9.08
N PHE A 74 -2.16 -4.83 -7.84
CA PHE A 74 -1.18 -5.82 -7.40
C PHE A 74 -1.74 -6.68 -6.28
N PHE A 75 -1.20 -7.88 -6.15
CA PHE A 75 -1.53 -8.76 -5.04
C PHE A 75 -0.68 -8.42 -3.82
N THR A 76 -1.33 -8.35 -2.66
CA THR A 76 -0.63 -8.28 -1.39
C THR A 76 -0.24 -9.68 -0.94
N TYR A 77 1.05 -9.93 -0.68
CA TYR A 77 1.58 -11.23 -0.29
C TYR A 77 2.86 -11.08 0.53
N GLY A 78 3.36 -12.20 1.03
CA GLY A 78 4.61 -12.27 1.78
C GLY A 78 4.44 -12.05 3.28
N LYS A 79 5.54 -12.08 4.00
CA LYS A 79 5.59 -12.15 5.48
C LYS A 79 4.98 -10.97 6.21
N CYS A 80 4.88 -9.82 5.56
CA CYS A 80 4.23 -8.65 6.15
C CYS A 80 2.69 -8.73 6.11
N ILE A 81 2.10 -9.64 5.32
CA ILE A 81 0.66 -9.75 5.10
C ILE A 81 0.15 -11.13 5.45
N TRP A 82 0.81 -12.17 4.95
CA TRP A 82 0.42 -13.55 5.19
C TRP A 82 1.02 -14.05 6.49
N ALA A 83 0.18 -14.39 7.43
CA ALA A 83 0.63 -14.91 8.72
C ALA A 83 1.40 -16.22 8.53
N PHE A 84 2.44 -16.42 9.33
CA PHE A 84 3.23 -17.65 9.41
C PHE A 84 3.97 -18.08 8.15
N THR A 85 4.20 -17.18 7.19
CA THR A 85 4.92 -17.51 5.93
C THR A 85 6.37 -17.94 6.14
N GLU A 86 6.97 -17.54 7.24
CA GLU A 86 8.33 -17.91 7.65
C GLU A 86 8.30 -18.97 8.80
N GLY A 87 7.23 -19.75 8.87
CA GLY A 87 7.04 -20.72 9.95
C GLY A 87 6.99 -20.01 11.32
N GLN A 88 7.71 -20.55 12.31
CA GLN A 88 7.81 -19.98 13.65
C GLN A 88 8.47 -18.59 13.71
N TRP A 89 9.16 -18.17 12.65
CA TRP A 89 9.80 -16.86 12.55
C TRP A 89 8.87 -15.79 11.97
N GLY A 90 7.71 -16.18 11.46
CA GLY A 90 6.73 -15.27 10.89
C GLY A 90 5.93 -14.54 11.96
N ASN A 91 5.86 -13.22 11.87
CA ASN A 91 5.03 -12.38 12.74
C ASN A 91 3.63 -12.21 12.16
N ILE A 92 2.67 -11.84 13.02
CA ILE A 92 1.32 -11.44 12.66
C ILE A 92 1.15 -9.97 12.96
N LEU A 93 0.58 -9.23 12.01
CA LEU A 93 0.17 -7.85 12.26
C LEU A 93 -0.98 -7.82 13.27
N LYS A 94 -0.94 -6.88 14.21
CA LYS A 94 -2.01 -6.70 15.20
C LYS A 94 -3.38 -6.55 14.55
N GLY A 95 -3.50 -5.76 13.48
CA GLY A 95 -4.76 -5.59 12.75
C GLY A 95 -5.31 -6.89 12.15
N THR A 96 -4.44 -7.80 11.70
CA THR A 96 -4.83 -9.15 11.26
C THR A 96 -5.34 -9.97 12.44
N LEU A 97 -4.62 -9.94 13.56
CA LEU A 97 -4.97 -10.69 14.76
C LEU A 97 -6.33 -10.26 15.32
N ASP A 98 -6.59 -8.96 15.36
CA ASP A 98 -7.80 -8.37 15.95
C ASP A 98 -9.05 -8.55 15.05
N ASN A 99 -8.86 -8.65 13.73
CA ASN A 99 -9.97 -8.63 12.76
C ASN A 99 -10.11 -9.92 11.94
N ARG A 100 -9.40 -10.98 12.32
CA ARG A 100 -9.54 -12.27 11.64
C ARG A 100 -10.82 -12.98 12.04
N TRP A 101 -11.25 -13.90 11.20
CA TRP A 101 -12.32 -14.82 11.54
C TRP A 101 -11.84 -15.84 12.59
N VAL A 102 -12.64 -16.10 13.63
CA VAL A 102 -12.31 -17.04 14.71
C VAL A 102 -13.58 -17.74 15.14
N ASP A 103 -13.63 -19.07 15.04
CA ASP A 103 -14.74 -19.87 15.53
C ASP A 103 -14.80 -19.93 17.06
N ALA A 104 -15.99 -20.27 17.59
CA ALA A 104 -16.25 -20.31 19.02
C ALA A 104 -15.35 -21.31 19.75
N GLU A 105 -15.05 -22.46 19.15
CA GLU A 105 -14.21 -23.51 19.75
C GLU A 105 -12.75 -23.04 19.89
N THR A 106 -12.20 -22.47 18.81
CA THR A 106 -10.85 -21.88 18.82
C THR A 106 -10.77 -20.72 19.80
N ALA A 107 -11.78 -19.86 19.83
CA ALA A 107 -11.85 -18.73 20.74
C ALA A 107 -11.81 -19.19 22.21
N GLN A 108 -12.59 -20.22 22.57
CA GLN A 108 -12.60 -20.80 23.90
C GLN A 108 -11.23 -21.38 24.29
N LYS A 109 -10.61 -22.14 23.39
CA LYS A 109 -9.26 -22.73 23.62
C LYS A 109 -8.17 -21.68 23.87
N LEU A 110 -8.27 -20.55 23.17
CA LEU A 110 -7.29 -19.47 23.24
C LEU A 110 -7.62 -18.39 24.27
N GLY A 111 -8.79 -18.45 24.89
CA GLY A 111 -9.25 -17.42 25.84
C GLY A 111 -9.45 -16.03 25.20
N ILE A 112 -9.88 -15.99 23.93
CA ILE A 112 -10.10 -14.77 23.14
C ILE A 112 -11.57 -14.69 22.71
N PRO A 113 -12.08 -13.51 22.31
CA PRO A 113 -13.41 -13.40 21.74
C PRO A 113 -13.54 -14.16 20.41
N ALA A 114 -14.66 -14.84 20.21
CA ALA A 114 -15.03 -15.38 18.91
C ALA A 114 -15.34 -14.24 17.93
N ASN A 115 -15.05 -14.45 16.67
CA ASN A 115 -15.38 -13.54 15.58
C ASN A 115 -15.79 -14.34 14.33
N GLU A 116 -16.98 -14.87 14.36
CA GLU A 116 -17.60 -15.61 13.24
C GLU A 116 -18.29 -14.67 12.24
N ASN A 117 -17.87 -13.39 12.22
CA ASN A 117 -18.41 -12.40 11.32
C ASN A 117 -18.06 -12.77 9.85
N PRO A 118 -19.06 -12.96 8.99
CA PRO A 118 -18.84 -13.20 7.55
C PRO A 118 -18.07 -12.08 6.86
N ASN A 119 -18.09 -10.88 7.41
CA ASN A 119 -17.36 -9.71 6.90
C ASN A 119 -16.04 -9.45 7.66
N ALA A 120 -15.51 -10.45 8.37
CA ALA A 120 -14.20 -10.33 8.97
C ALA A 120 -13.17 -9.88 7.91
N SER A 121 -12.34 -8.90 8.25
CA SER A 121 -11.40 -8.32 7.30
C SER A 121 -10.18 -9.20 7.01
N TYR A 122 -10.10 -10.35 7.67
CA TYR A 122 -9.05 -11.35 7.46
C TYR A 122 -9.63 -12.77 7.64
N PRO A 123 -9.24 -13.74 6.82
CA PRO A 123 -9.69 -15.12 6.95
C PRO A 123 -9.16 -15.74 8.24
N ARG A 124 -9.67 -16.91 8.59
CA ARG A 124 -9.12 -17.66 9.72
C ARG A 124 -7.63 -17.91 9.50
N LEU A 125 -6.87 -17.89 10.58
CA LEU A 125 -5.47 -18.29 10.55
C LEU A 125 -5.40 -19.81 10.44
N SER A 126 -4.62 -20.30 9.48
CA SER A 126 -4.35 -21.71 9.29
C SER A 126 -2.86 -21.95 9.20
N TYR A 127 -2.39 -22.90 9.98
CA TYR A 127 -1.04 -23.44 9.91
C TYR A 127 -1.08 -24.91 10.24
N THR A 128 -0.14 -25.67 9.74
CA THR A 128 0.09 -27.05 10.15
C THR A 128 1.44 -27.14 10.84
N ASP A 129 1.44 -27.82 11.97
CA ASP A 129 2.67 -28.33 12.58
C ASP A 129 2.91 -29.74 11.97
N ASN A 130 4.01 -29.90 11.26
CA ASN A 130 4.39 -31.19 10.69
C ASN A 130 5.12 -32.11 11.71
N GLY A 131 5.04 -31.80 13.00
CA GLY A 131 5.63 -32.61 14.08
C GLY A 131 7.16 -32.49 14.23
N ASN A 132 7.82 -31.74 13.36
CA ASN A 132 9.27 -31.51 13.36
C ASN A 132 9.65 -30.13 13.88
N GLY A 133 8.74 -29.41 14.52
CA GLY A 133 8.93 -28.02 14.96
C GLY A 133 8.97 -27.02 13.81
N ASN A 134 8.78 -27.46 12.58
CA ASN A 134 8.66 -26.59 11.42
C ASN A 134 7.19 -26.44 11.06
N THR A 135 6.65 -25.29 11.43
CA THR A 135 5.31 -24.89 11.04
C THR A 135 5.31 -24.54 9.54
N THR A 136 4.61 -25.31 8.73
CA THR A 136 4.45 -24.99 7.32
C THR A 136 3.01 -24.61 7.03
N ILE A 137 2.82 -23.48 6.41
CA ILE A 137 1.51 -23.06 5.86
C ILE A 137 1.19 -23.79 4.56
N TYR A 138 2.11 -24.64 4.08
CA TYR A 138 2.05 -25.20 2.74
C TYR A 138 0.93 -26.21 2.52
N GLU A 139 0.40 -26.83 3.55
CA GLU A 139 -0.73 -27.77 3.40
C GLU A 139 -2.09 -27.07 3.34
N TYR A 140 -2.19 -25.82 3.85
CA TYR A 140 -3.42 -25.04 3.82
C TYR A 140 -3.25 -23.74 3.01
N LYS A 141 -2.79 -23.89 1.78
CA LYS A 141 -2.58 -22.78 0.85
C LYS A 141 -3.86 -22.05 0.45
N ASN A 142 -5.02 -22.51 0.89
CA ASN A 142 -6.29 -21.97 0.43
C ASN A 142 -6.38 -20.44 0.65
N ASN A 143 -6.08 -19.97 1.85
CA ASN A 143 -6.18 -18.54 2.16
C ASN A 143 -5.01 -17.70 1.62
N TYR A 144 -3.97 -18.32 1.05
CA TYR A 144 -2.75 -17.66 0.58
C TYR A 144 -2.51 -17.86 -0.92
N ARG A 145 -3.59 -17.79 -1.70
CA ARG A 145 -3.54 -17.78 -3.17
C ARG A 145 -3.86 -16.40 -3.71
N ASN A 146 -3.26 -16.05 -4.85
CA ASN A 146 -3.63 -14.86 -5.58
C ASN A 146 -5.12 -14.91 -5.94
N SER A 147 -5.86 -13.95 -5.45
CA SER A 147 -7.32 -13.90 -5.61
C SER A 147 -7.81 -12.45 -5.52
N THR A 148 -9.07 -12.21 -5.84
CA THR A 148 -9.69 -10.91 -5.67
C THR A 148 -9.61 -10.38 -4.25
N TYR A 149 -9.54 -11.29 -3.26
CA TYR A 149 -9.37 -10.93 -1.85
C TYR A 149 -8.02 -10.21 -1.60
N TRP A 150 -6.93 -10.65 -2.22
CA TRP A 150 -5.60 -10.07 -2.06
C TRP A 150 -5.27 -8.98 -3.08
N LEU A 151 -6.11 -8.82 -4.09
CA LEU A 151 -5.92 -7.81 -5.12
C LEU A 151 -6.16 -6.41 -4.56
N ARG A 152 -5.23 -5.49 -4.76
CA ARG A 152 -5.31 -4.11 -4.29
C ARG A 152 -5.15 -3.13 -5.44
N ASN A 153 -5.84 -2.00 -5.32
CA ASN A 153 -5.68 -0.90 -6.25
C ASN A 153 -4.42 -0.09 -5.89
N GLY A 154 -3.48 -0.03 -6.82
CA GLY A 154 -2.21 0.69 -6.71
C GLY A 154 -2.27 2.13 -7.23
N SER A 155 -3.45 2.63 -7.61
CA SER A 155 -3.59 4.02 -8.09
C SER A 155 -3.37 5.03 -6.97
N TYR A 156 -2.70 6.12 -7.29
CA TYR A 156 -2.44 7.20 -6.34
C TYR A 156 -2.28 8.55 -7.03
N VAL A 157 -2.41 9.61 -6.24
CA VAL A 157 -1.98 10.98 -6.55
C VAL A 157 -1.07 11.44 -5.43
N ARG A 158 0.03 12.10 -5.79
CA ARG A 158 1.02 12.59 -4.84
C ARG A 158 1.37 14.04 -5.11
N LEU A 159 1.44 14.85 -4.06
CA LEU A 159 2.13 16.12 -4.09
C LEU A 159 3.64 15.83 -4.06
N LYS A 160 4.24 15.76 -5.26
CA LYS A 160 5.63 15.35 -5.48
C LYS A 160 6.58 16.43 -5.00
N THR A 161 6.28 17.69 -5.34
CA THR A 161 7.08 18.84 -4.93
C THR A 161 6.19 20.03 -4.63
N ILE A 162 6.49 20.74 -3.57
CA ILE A 162 6.03 22.08 -3.28
C ILE A 162 7.24 22.96 -3.08
N ASP A 163 7.31 24.08 -3.75
CA ASP A 163 8.32 25.12 -3.54
C ASP A 163 7.62 26.43 -3.24
N VAL A 164 8.01 27.06 -2.16
CA VAL A 164 7.51 28.37 -1.74
C VAL A 164 8.71 29.26 -1.49
N GLY A 165 8.84 30.32 -2.26
CA GLY A 165 9.94 31.24 -2.17
C GLY A 165 9.49 32.68 -2.01
N TYR A 166 10.33 33.47 -1.41
CA TYR A 166 10.15 34.91 -1.33
C TYR A 166 11.43 35.64 -1.74
N THR A 167 11.31 36.43 -2.79
CA THR A 167 12.39 37.30 -3.29
C THR A 167 12.29 38.66 -2.62
N LEU A 168 13.36 39.06 -1.94
CA LEU A 168 13.40 40.30 -1.22
C LEU A 168 13.28 41.51 -2.17
N PRO A 169 12.56 42.57 -1.78
CA PRO A 169 12.45 43.80 -2.57
C PRO A 169 13.81 44.46 -2.81
N LYS A 170 14.03 44.99 -4.01
CA LYS A 170 15.28 45.68 -4.40
C LYS A 170 15.75 46.74 -3.41
N LYS A 171 14.82 47.44 -2.75
CA LYS A 171 15.15 48.44 -1.71
C LYS A 171 15.94 47.86 -0.53
N ILE A 172 15.67 46.58 -0.18
CA ILE A 172 16.37 45.91 0.92
C ILE A 172 17.69 45.31 0.38
N VAL A 173 17.63 44.66 -0.74
CA VAL A 173 18.75 43.91 -1.35
C VAL A 173 19.91 44.90 -1.70
N ASN A 174 19.59 46.08 -2.22
CA ASN A 174 20.59 47.10 -2.54
C ASN A 174 21.33 47.63 -1.30
N LYS A 175 20.67 47.69 -0.14
CA LYS A 175 21.33 48.10 1.11
C LYS A 175 22.40 47.14 1.59
N ILE A 176 22.26 45.85 1.23
CA ILE A 176 23.20 44.80 1.62
C ILE A 176 24.14 44.42 0.48
N HIS A 177 24.20 45.24 -0.59
CA HIS A 177 25.10 45.11 -1.76
C HIS A 177 24.95 43.79 -2.52
N PHE A 178 23.76 43.22 -2.52
CA PHE A 178 23.43 42.05 -3.37
C PHE A 178 22.55 42.45 -4.55
N ASN A 179 22.52 41.62 -5.56
CA ASN A 179 21.66 41.82 -6.74
C ASN A 179 20.27 41.18 -6.55
N ASN A 180 20.26 40.02 -5.94
CA ASN A 180 19.02 39.28 -5.64
C ASN A 180 19.21 38.39 -4.43
N VAL A 181 18.19 38.31 -3.57
CA VAL A 181 18.14 37.38 -2.44
C VAL A 181 16.75 36.73 -2.42
N ARG A 182 16.72 35.40 -2.52
CA ARG A 182 15.51 34.60 -2.41
C ARG A 182 15.64 33.61 -1.26
N ILE A 183 14.70 33.63 -0.34
CA ILE A 183 14.53 32.64 0.72
C ILE A 183 13.47 31.67 0.26
N PHE A 184 13.69 30.38 0.37
CA PHE A 184 12.73 29.39 -0.10
C PHE A 184 12.65 28.16 0.79
N MET A 185 11.52 27.49 0.71
CA MET A 185 11.25 26.20 1.32
C MET A 185 10.76 25.25 0.25
N THR A 186 11.42 24.10 0.14
CA THR A 186 11.01 23.02 -0.78
C THR A 186 10.60 21.79 0.01
N GLY A 187 9.42 21.29 -0.25
CA GLY A 187 8.93 20.02 0.30
C GLY A 187 8.83 18.95 -0.80
N THR A 188 9.20 17.72 -0.47
CA THR A 188 9.05 16.59 -1.42
C THR A 188 8.26 15.46 -0.82
N ASN A 189 7.41 14.83 -1.63
CA ASN A 189 6.58 13.66 -1.29
C ASN A 189 5.70 13.87 -0.03
N LEU A 190 5.24 15.10 0.25
CA LEU A 190 4.59 15.43 1.52
C LEU A 190 3.24 14.74 1.68
N LEU A 191 2.43 14.69 0.63
CA LEU A 191 1.07 14.16 0.67
C LEU A 191 0.88 13.12 -0.42
N THR A 192 0.21 12.02 -0.05
CA THR A 192 -0.16 10.96 -0.98
C THR A 192 -1.61 10.55 -0.75
N TRP A 193 -2.41 10.58 -1.79
CA TRP A 193 -3.79 10.13 -1.79
C TRP A 193 -3.90 8.81 -2.55
N SER A 194 -4.31 7.76 -1.87
CA SER A 194 -4.52 6.42 -2.41
C SER A 194 -5.54 5.68 -1.57
N SER A 195 -6.25 4.73 -2.16
CA SER A 195 -7.09 3.76 -1.44
C SER A 195 -6.25 2.73 -0.69
N PHE A 196 -5.04 2.47 -1.15
CA PHE A 196 -4.10 1.56 -0.49
C PHE A 196 -3.36 2.27 0.65
N LYS A 197 -3.37 1.66 1.86
CA LYS A 197 -2.87 2.30 3.10
C LYS A 197 -1.81 1.50 3.85
N LEU A 198 -1.48 0.27 3.40
CA LEU A 198 -0.54 -0.58 4.13
C LEU A 198 0.91 -0.11 3.97
N TRP A 199 1.30 0.32 2.77
CA TRP A 199 2.60 0.92 2.47
C TRP A 199 2.47 1.93 1.34
N ASP A 200 3.59 2.49 0.90
CA ASP A 200 3.59 3.46 -0.20
C ASP A 200 3.12 2.80 -1.52
N PRO A 201 2.05 3.29 -2.16
CA PRO A 201 1.51 2.69 -3.38
C PRO A 201 2.50 2.68 -4.56
N GLU A 202 3.50 3.57 -4.57
CA GLU A 202 4.54 3.59 -5.61
C GLU A 202 5.51 2.39 -5.50
N MET A 203 5.56 1.73 -4.34
CA MET A 203 6.28 0.47 -4.15
C MET A 203 5.59 -0.71 -4.86
N GLY A 204 4.32 -0.56 -5.24
CA GLY A 204 3.57 -1.53 -6.03
C GLY A 204 3.51 -2.91 -5.39
N ALA A 205 3.78 -3.94 -6.21
CA ALA A 205 3.71 -5.36 -5.82
C ALA A 205 4.83 -5.81 -4.87
N SER A 206 5.59 -4.90 -4.26
CA SER A 206 6.57 -5.29 -3.24
C SER A 206 5.85 -5.90 -2.03
N ARG A 207 6.57 -6.76 -1.31
CA ARG A 207 6.03 -7.45 -0.13
C ARG A 207 5.90 -6.54 1.10
N GLY A 208 5.94 -5.20 0.93
CA GLY A 208 6.00 -4.25 2.02
C GLY A 208 7.36 -4.16 2.71
N GLU A 209 8.38 -4.78 2.14
CA GLU A 209 9.74 -4.89 2.70
C GLU A 209 10.70 -3.83 2.15
N GLN A 210 10.24 -3.00 1.22
CA GLN A 210 11.07 -1.95 0.64
C GLN A 210 10.99 -0.66 1.44
N TYR A 211 12.01 0.15 1.29
CA TYR A 211 12.05 1.47 1.91
C TYR A 211 11.03 2.39 1.24
N PRO A 212 10.11 3.03 2.00
CA PRO A 212 9.16 3.98 1.43
C PRO A 212 9.88 5.25 0.94
N LEU A 213 9.24 5.97 0.03
CA LEU A 213 9.74 7.27 -0.40
C LEU A 213 9.80 8.25 0.76
N ALA A 214 10.98 8.81 0.99
CA ALA A 214 11.20 9.78 2.04
C ALA A 214 10.40 11.07 1.77
N LYS A 215 9.82 11.61 2.84
CA LYS A 215 9.30 12.98 2.86
C LYS A 215 10.43 13.89 3.32
N SER A 216 10.66 14.98 2.61
CA SER A 216 11.66 15.96 3.03
C SER A 216 11.16 17.38 2.98
N ILE A 217 11.69 18.20 3.85
CA ILE A 217 11.51 19.67 3.83
C ILE A 217 12.90 20.29 3.90
N THR A 218 13.18 21.14 2.93
CA THR A 218 14.46 21.84 2.81
C THR A 218 14.21 23.33 2.86
N LEU A 219 14.99 24.03 3.67
CA LEU A 219 15.04 25.49 3.68
C LEU A 219 16.32 25.93 2.95
N GLY A 220 16.19 26.91 2.08
CA GLY A 220 17.30 27.39 1.29
C GLY A 220 17.33 28.91 1.15
N LEU A 221 18.52 29.41 0.88
CA LEU A 221 18.80 30.80 0.59
C LEU A 221 19.58 30.89 -0.71
N SER A 222 19.06 31.65 -1.67
CA SER A 222 19.77 31.95 -2.92
C SER A 222 20.19 33.42 -2.93
N VAL A 223 21.47 33.67 -3.11
CA VAL A 223 22.04 35.02 -3.08
C VAL A 223 22.86 35.23 -4.34
N ASN A 224 22.54 36.30 -5.08
CA ASN A 224 23.30 36.73 -6.24
C ASN A 224 24.07 38.02 -5.90
N SER A 225 25.38 37.96 -5.96
CA SER A 225 26.27 39.06 -5.81
C SER A 225 26.36 39.90 -7.10
N VAL A 226 26.64 41.21 -6.95
CA VAL A 226 26.96 42.07 -8.08
C VAL A 226 28.41 41.82 -8.47
N SER A 227 28.67 41.32 -9.68
CA SER A 227 30.00 41.25 -10.25
C SER A 227 30.24 42.52 -11.07
N TYR A 228 31.15 43.39 -10.63
CA TYR A 228 31.67 44.44 -11.46
C TYR A 228 32.81 43.87 -12.28
N THR A 229 32.59 43.62 -13.55
CA THR A 229 33.71 43.46 -14.53
C THR A 229 34.19 44.86 -14.87
N HIS A 230 35.38 45.21 -14.40
CA HIS A 230 36.17 46.35 -14.90
C HIS A 230 36.77 46.02 -16.25
#